data_2c8114226977e957d2d85dc1b215c921
#
_entry.id   2c8114226977e957d2d85dc1b215c921
#
_cell.length_a   1.000
_cell.length_b   1.000
_cell.length_c   1.000
_cell.angle_alpha   90.00
_cell.angle_beta   90.00
_cell.angle_gamma   90.00
#
_symmetry.space_group_name_H-M   'P 1'
#
loop_
_entity.id
_entity.type
_entity.pdbx_description
1 polymer ?
#
loop_
_entity_poly.entity_id
_entity_poly.type
_entity_poly.pdbx_seq_one_letter_code
_entity_poly.pdbx_strand_id
1 'polypeptide(L)'
;MTSELSAAPVLSTPDDHILEVPAADSIPKSTLSDDALRVTYEVVRTADEVRAGGWRRVGLQFPDFMLVDAPRVVEALSEELGKHDAPDEGKAERRIYVLADSSYSACCVDEIAAEHVSADVVVHYGRTCLSPTSHLPAIYVYTSHDLDYEVTLSEIKREFSDKTAKLVILADLTYQNHVDKVVSLLREEGYTNIVPTAVTRDPAALIPNRKVLTDEVHGDEYWKAYSIIHISDPPSALLLALYTRFASLHILSTPSSTLENPTMRTAGLLRRRFAKVLSLASAGVIGILVNTLSVANYLSSINTLREKISRADKKSYTIVVGKLNPAKLANFAEIEGWVVVGCWESGLVEDDAGYWRPVITPFELEVALMSEEERVWGGEWWGGIEKLGLNDKPRDAVGESRAVVAEEDEQFDDVAGGVEGEESAPPEFDMRTGKLVSSSRPMRLPVRNNPSTAATEANGNNPSDSPQQDSSLIKRTIGELASINGVASPGAEFLRSGRTWQGLGTDFDNEASTLVEEGRSGVARGYQVGESSRH
;
A
#
# COMPACT_ATOMS: atom_id res chain seq x y z
N MET A 1 -49.95 11.88 20.08
CA MET A 1 -48.50 11.96 19.90
C MET A 1 -48.15 11.03 18.75
N THR A 2 -48.11 11.58 17.57
CA THR A 2 -47.73 10.86 16.35
C THR A 2 -46.21 10.89 16.26
N SER A 3 -45.57 9.71 16.36
CA SER A 3 -44.13 9.56 16.14
C SER A 3 -43.84 9.86 14.68
N GLU A 4 -43.14 10.94 14.42
CA GLU A 4 -42.52 11.21 13.13
C GLU A 4 -41.52 10.10 12.81
N LEU A 5 -41.84 9.31 11.80
CA LEU A 5 -40.91 8.37 11.19
C LEU A 5 -39.82 9.20 10.54
N SER A 6 -38.60 9.19 11.13
CA SER A 6 -37.45 9.83 10.50
C SER A 6 -37.21 9.18 9.13
N ALA A 7 -37.08 10.00 8.10
CA ALA A 7 -36.74 9.53 6.76
C ALA A 7 -35.42 8.73 6.81
N ALA A 8 -35.37 7.64 6.07
CA ALA A 8 -34.14 6.85 5.93
C ALA A 8 -32.99 7.75 5.43
N PRO A 9 -31.77 7.55 5.91
CA PRO A 9 -30.63 8.34 5.44
C PRO A 9 -30.47 8.17 3.93
N VAL A 10 -30.37 9.28 3.22
CA VAL A 10 -30.15 9.30 1.78
C VAL A 10 -28.72 8.80 1.54
N LEU A 11 -28.57 7.61 0.95
CA LEU A 11 -27.28 6.97 0.62
C LEU A 11 -26.62 7.53 -0.65
N SER A 12 -27.27 8.46 -1.35
CA SER A 12 -26.72 9.14 -2.52
C SER A 12 -26.24 10.54 -2.13
N THR A 13 -25.00 10.87 -2.51
CA THR A 13 -24.54 12.26 -2.52
C THR A 13 -25.49 13.04 -3.44
N PRO A 14 -26.02 14.20 -3.00
CA PRO A 14 -26.85 15.01 -3.89
C PRO A 14 -26.11 15.29 -5.20
N ASP A 15 -26.75 15.07 -6.32
CA ASP A 15 -26.17 15.26 -7.67
C ASP A 15 -25.68 16.69 -7.89
N ASP A 16 -26.16 17.65 -7.13
CA ASP A 16 -25.77 19.06 -7.18
C ASP A 16 -24.29 19.29 -6.88
N HIS A 17 -23.63 18.46 -6.03
CA HIS A 17 -22.20 18.58 -5.75
C HIS A 17 -21.29 17.91 -6.79
N ILE A 18 -21.83 17.04 -7.64
CA ILE A 18 -21.05 16.34 -8.69
C ILE A 18 -20.92 17.22 -9.93
N LEU A 19 -21.80 18.19 -10.11
CA LEU A 19 -21.87 19.05 -11.29
C LEU A 19 -21.40 20.49 -11.04
N GLU A 20 -20.94 20.83 -9.84
CA GLU A 20 -20.26 22.09 -9.62
C GLU A 20 -18.91 22.09 -10.35
N VAL A 21 -18.96 22.44 -11.62
CA VAL A 21 -17.76 22.81 -12.37
C VAL A 21 -17.25 24.11 -11.74
N PRO A 22 -16.08 24.15 -11.12
CA PRO A 22 -15.54 25.41 -10.56
C PRO A 22 -15.57 26.46 -11.65
N ALA A 23 -16.05 27.66 -11.32
CA ALA A 23 -16.02 28.77 -12.28
C ALA A 23 -14.59 28.93 -12.84
N ALA A 24 -14.44 29.20 -14.11
CA ALA A 24 -13.14 29.30 -14.79
C ALA A 24 -12.14 30.23 -14.09
N ASP A 25 -12.64 31.20 -13.30
CA ASP A 25 -11.83 32.13 -12.50
C ASP A 25 -11.27 31.48 -11.21
N SER A 26 -11.73 30.30 -10.81
CA SER A 26 -11.23 29.58 -9.62
C SER A 26 -10.14 28.55 -9.94
N ILE A 27 -9.80 28.35 -11.20
CA ILE A 27 -8.72 27.42 -11.60
C ILE A 27 -7.38 28.08 -11.23
N PRO A 28 -6.56 27.47 -10.38
CA PRO A 28 -5.24 27.99 -10.05
C PRO A 28 -4.44 28.22 -11.33
N LYS A 29 -3.78 29.36 -11.45
CA LYS A 29 -2.90 29.65 -12.59
C LYS A 29 -1.45 29.53 -12.15
N SER A 30 -0.62 28.99 -13.04
CA SER A 30 0.83 28.98 -12.83
C SER A 30 1.36 30.40 -12.59
N THR A 31 2.08 30.60 -11.51
CA THR A 31 2.62 31.91 -11.11
C THR A 31 4.11 32.05 -11.39
N LEU A 32 4.79 30.95 -11.72
CA LEU A 32 6.23 30.95 -11.99
C LEU A 32 6.53 31.65 -13.31
N SER A 33 7.62 32.43 -13.36
CA SER A 33 8.18 32.89 -14.64
C SER A 33 8.74 31.69 -15.43
N ASP A 34 8.94 31.85 -16.75
CA ASP A 34 9.45 30.75 -17.58
C ASP A 34 10.85 30.30 -17.13
N ASP A 35 11.71 31.22 -16.76
CA ASP A 35 13.05 30.90 -16.24
C ASP A 35 12.97 30.18 -14.89
N ALA A 36 12.15 30.66 -13.97
CA ALA A 36 11.95 30.04 -12.68
C ALA A 36 11.35 28.62 -12.84
N LEU A 37 10.38 28.44 -13.74
CA LEU A 37 9.79 27.13 -14.05
C LEU A 37 10.85 26.17 -14.56
N ARG A 38 11.69 26.57 -15.53
CA ARG A 38 12.77 25.73 -16.07
C ARG A 38 13.76 25.28 -15.00
N VAL A 39 14.05 26.16 -14.03
CA VAL A 39 14.97 25.85 -12.91
C VAL A 39 14.28 24.93 -11.90
N THR A 40 13.07 25.27 -11.44
CA THR A 40 12.33 24.50 -10.43
C THR A 40 12.05 23.07 -10.89
N TYR A 41 11.64 22.90 -12.15
CA TYR A 41 11.35 21.60 -12.75
C TYR A 41 12.56 20.94 -13.41
N GLU A 42 13.75 21.52 -13.27
CA GLU A 42 15.04 20.98 -13.77
C GLU A 42 14.95 20.50 -15.23
N VAL A 43 14.32 21.30 -16.09
CA VAL A 43 13.95 20.92 -17.48
C VAL A 43 15.16 20.45 -18.27
N VAL A 44 16.30 21.16 -18.17
CA VAL A 44 17.53 20.83 -18.91
C VAL A 44 18.09 19.49 -18.46
N ARG A 45 18.25 19.28 -17.13
CA ARG A 45 18.74 18.01 -16.57
C ARG A 45 17.83 16.84 -16.97
N THR A 46 16.52 17.03 -16.86
CA THR A 46 15.54 16.01 -17.22
C THR A 46 15.65 15.65 -18.72
N ALA A 47 15.80 16.64 -19.60
CA ALA A 47 15.98 16.41 -21.03
C ALA A 47 17.27 15.65 -21.32
N ASP A 48 18.38 15.97 -20.61
CA ASP A 48 19.66 15.29 -20.76
C ASP A 48 19.58 13.82 -20.30
N GLU A 49 18.93 13.55 -19.16
CA GLU A 49 18.73 12.18 -18.68
C GLU A 49 17.84 11.37 -19.63
N VAL A 50 16.75 11.96 -20.16
CA VAL A 50 15.87 11.31 -21.15
C VAL A 50 16.64 10.97 -22.42
N ARG A 51 17.52 11.86 -22.90
CA ARG A 51 18.36 11.59 -24.07
C ARG A 51 19.38 10.50 -23.79
N ALA A 52 20.06 10.57 -22.64
CA ALA A 52 21.07 9.60 -22.23
C ALA A 52 20.47 8.19 -22.11
N GLY A 53 19.24 8.07 -21.61
CA GLY A 53 18.51 6.81 -21.52
C GLY A 53 17.93 6.31 -22.85
N GLY A 54 17.93 7.16 -23.89
CA GLY A 54 17.35 6.82 -25.20
C GLY A 54 15.83 6.65 -25.19
N TRP A 55 15.15 7.13 -24.15
CA TRP A 55 13.71 6.96 -23.98
C TRP A 55 12.90 7.83 -24.93
N ARG A 56 11.79 7.28 -25.41
CA ARG A 56 10.94 7.93 -26.42
C ARG A 56 9.55 8.28 -25.89
N ARG A 57 9.03 7.48 -24.98
CA ARG A 57 7.74 7.73 -24.34
C ARG A 57 7.98 8.07 -22.88
N VAL A 58 7.77 9.32 -22.53
CA VAL A 58 8.08 9.89 -21.23
C VAL A 58 6.76 10.16 -20.50
N GLY A 59 6.53 9.48 -19.38
CA GLY A 59 5.42 9.76 -18.47
C GLY A 59 5.82 10.81 -17.46
N LEU A 60 5.07 11.89 -17.32
CA LEU A 60 5.28 12.93 -16.31
C LEU A 60 4.24 12.74 -15.20
N GLN A 61 4.69 12.49 -13.99
CA GLN A 61 3.84 12.37 -12.80
C GLN A 61 4.01 13.60 -11.91
N PHE A 62 2.92 14.32 -11.68
CA PHE A 62 2.88 15.50 -10.83
C PHE A 62 2.01 15.26 -9.61
N PRO A 63 2.37 15.81 -8.42
CA PRO A 63 1.42 15.97 -7.33
C PRO A 63 0.28 16.91 -7.74
N ASP A 64 -0.91 16.73 -7.17
CA ASP A 64 -2.12 17.47 -7.56
C ASP A 64 -1.90 19.00 -7.57
N PHE A 65 -1.19 19.54 -6.58
CA PHE A 65 -0.91 20.98 -6.48
C PHE A 65 0.05 21.52 -7.55
N MET A 66 0.81 20.66 -8.22
CA MET A 66 1.74 21.02 -9.32
C MET A 66 1.12 20.85 -10.71
N LEU A 67 -0.07 20.24 -10.82
CA LEU A 67 -0.72 20.03 -12.12
C LEU A 67 -0.99 21.33 -12.88
N VAL A 68 -1.11 22.43 -12.19
CA VAL A 68 -1.26 23.77 -12.77
C VAL A 68 -0.07 24.16 -13.67
N ASP A 69 1.12 23.68 -13.37
CA ASP A 69 2.34 23.94 -14.14
C ASP A 69 2.59 22.90 -15.24
N ALA A 70 1.91 21.75 -15.19
CA ALA A 70 2.17 20.62 -16.09
C ALA A 70 2.15 20.98 -17.57
N PRO A 71 1.21 21.76 -18.12
CA PRO A 71 1.21 22.12 -19.56
C PRO A 71 2.48 22.88 -19.95
N ARG A 72 2.90 23.85 -19.12
CA ARG A 72 4.10 24.66 -19.39
C ARG A 72 5.39 23.83 -19.25
N VAL A 73 5.42 22.88 -18.31
CA VAL A 73 6.56 21.96 -18.17
C VAL A 73 6.66 21.05 -19.39
N VAL A 74 5.54 20.52 -19.90
CA VAL A 74 5.51 19.71 -21.14
C VAL A 74 6.05 20.51 -22.31
N GLU A 75 5.60 21.76 -22.48
CA GLU A 75 6.06 22.64 -23.54
C GLU A 75 7.57 22.91 -23.44
N ALA A 76 8.04 23.31 -22.27
CA ALA A 76 9.45 23.58 -22.01
C ALA A 76 10.35 22.34 -22.21
N LEU A 77 9.89 21.16 -21.76
CA LEU A 77 10.63 19.92 -21.94
C LEU A 77 10.64 19.46 -23.40
N SER A 78 9.53 19.63 -24.13
CA SER A 78 9.45 19.33 -25.56
C SER A 78 10.39 20.22 -26.38
N GLU A 79 10.41 21.51 -26.06
CA GLU A 79 11.33 22.47 -26.68
C GLU A 79 12.79 22.08 -26.42
N GLU A 80 13.14 21.74 -25.17
CA GLU A 80 14.51 21.38 -24.81
C GLU A 80 14.96 20.07 -25.48
N LEU A 81 14.10 19.07 -25.55
CA LEU A 81 14.36 17.81 -26.24
C LEU A 81 14.55 18.03 -27.75
N GLY A 82 13.75 18.92 -28.36
CA GLY A 82 13.81 19.23 -29.77
C GLY A 82 15.09 19.96 -30.21
N LYS A 83 15.80 20.68 -29.33
CA LYS A 83 17.03 21.42 -29.67
C LYS A 83 18.17 20.54 -30.19
N HIS A 84 18.21 19.29 -29.77
CA HIS A 84 19.31 18.36 -30.06
C HIS A 84 18.87 17.13 -30.86
N ASP A 85 17.58 17.00 -31.17
CA ASP A 85 17.09 15.95 -32.04
C ASP A 85 17.31 16.38 -33.49
N ALA A 86 18.36 15.85 -34.12
CA ALA A 86 18.48 15.97 -35.58
C ALA A 86 17.26 15.30 -36.23
N PRO A 87 16.70 15.86 -37.32
CA PRO A 87 15.64 15.21 -38.07
C PRO A 87 16.21 13.94 -38.70
N ASP A 88 16.08 12.83 -38.00
CA ASP A 88 16.51 11.51 -38.44
C ASP A 88 15.31 10.87 -39.17
N GLU A 89 15.38 10.80 -40.49
CA GLU A 89 14.35 10.15 -41.33
C GLU A 89 14.25 8.69 -40.93
N GLY A 90 13.26 8.37 -40.08
CA GLY A 90 12.97 7.00 -39.65
C GLY A 90 12.91 6.75 -38.12
N LYS A 91 13.32 7.67 -37.29
CA LYS A 91 13.12 7.55 -35.84
C LYS A 91 11.74 8.08 -35.43
N ALA A 92 11.00 7.27 -34.68
CA ALA A 92 9.71 7.69 -34.12
C ALA A 92 9.90 8.93 -33.24
N GLU A 93 9.00 9.89 -33.36
CA GLU A 93 8.93 11.12 -32.57
C GLU A 93 8.83 10.80 -31.07
N ARG A 94 9.53 11.58 -30.24
CA ARG A 94 9.36 11.49 -28.76
C ARG A 94 7.98 11.98 -28.38
N ARG A 95 7.38 11.28 -27.42
CA ARG A 95 6.06 11.65 -26.90
C ARG A 95 6.12 11.81 -25.39
N ILE A 96 5.54 12.88 -24.91
CA ILE A 96 5.41 13.20 -23.49
C ILE A 96 3.95 13.04 -23.09
N TYR A 97 3.70 12.36 -21.99
CA TYR A 97 2.37 12.13 -21.44
C TYR A 97 2.31 12.65 -20.01
N VAL A 98 1.28 13.39 -19.66
CA VAL A 98 1.00 13.72 -18.26
C VAL A 98 0.12 12.63 -17.69
N LEU A 99 0.59 11.99 -16.62
CA LEU A 99 -0.17 10.98 -15.91
C LEU A 99 -1.19 11.71 -15.04
N ALA A 100 -2.49 11.50 -15.32
CA ALA A 100 -3.55 12.35 -14.79
C ALA A 100 -3.89 12.06 -13.34
N ASP A 101 -4.13 10.83 -12.95
CA ASP A 101 -4.52 10.48 -11.58
C ASP A 101 -3.66 9.32 -11.10
N SER A 102 -2.94 9.53 -10.01
CA SER A 102 -2.24 8.41 -9.40
C SER A 102 -3.22 7.57 -8.61
N SER A 103 -3.28 6.28 -8.93
CA SER A 103 -4.10 5.31 -8.21
C SER A 103 -3.60 5.06 -6.78
N TYR A 104 -2.39 5.55 -6.45
CA TYR A 104 -1.66 5.29 -5.21
C TYR A 104 -1.30 6.59 -4.48
N SER A 105 -0.45 6.48 -3.46
CA SER A 105 0.10 7.66 -2.78
C SER A 105 0.92 8.55 -3.73
N ALA A 106 0.80 9.86 -3.59
CA ALA A 106 1.53 10.83 -4.40
C ALA A 106 3.07 10.71 -4.28
N CYS A 107 3.59 10.07 -3.24
CA CYS A 107 5.03 9.84 -3.05
C CYS A 107 5.58 8.65 -3.84
N CYS A 108 4.72 7.76 -4.35
CA CYS A 108 5.13 6.59 -5.12
C CYS A 108 5.07 6.88 -6.63
N VAL A 109 6.01 6.29 -7.37
CA VAL A 109 5.92 6.29 -8.84
C VAL A 109 4.75 5.41 -9.25
N ASP A 110 3.86 5.91 -10.10
CA ASP A 110 2.72 5.15 -10.62
C ASP A 110 3.11 4.47 -11.95
N GLU A 111 3.72 3.29 -11.83
CA GLU A 111 4.12 2.48 -12.99
C GLU A 111 2.92 2.00 -13.80
N ILE A 112 1.79 1.71 -13.15
CA ILE A 112 0.60 1.20 -13.83
C ILE A 112 0.00 2.27 -14.75
N ALA A 113 -0.11 3.53 -14.25
CA ALA A 113 -0.54 4.63 -15.11
C ALA A 113 0.42 4.86 -16.27
N ALA A 114 1.73 4.71 -16.04
CA ALA A 114 2.75 4.84 -17.07
C ALA A 114 2.70 3.70 -18.11
N GLU A 115 2.43 2.47 -17.68
CA GLU A 115 2.26 1.32 -18.57
C GLU A 115 1.06 1.48 -19.51
N HIS A 116 -0.03 2.10 -19.08
CA HIS A 116 -1.19 2.37 -19.93
C HIS A 116 -0.87 3.24 -21.15
N VAL A 117 0.13 4.12 -21.03
CA VAL A 117 0.63 4.92 -22.17
C VAL A 117 1.88 4.30 -22.80
N SER A 118 2.28 3.10 -22.35
CA SER A 118 3.50 2.39 -22.75
C SER A 118 4.74 3.28 -22.60
N ALA A 119 4.85 3.98 -21.46
CA ALA A 119 6.00 4.83 -21.17
C ALA A 119 7.28 4.00 -20.98
N ASP A 120 8.41 4.53 -21.46
CA ASP A 120 9.73 3.93 -21.29
C ASP A 120 10.38 4.39 -19.96
N VAL A 121 9.96 5.54 -19.44
CA VAL A 121 10.46 6.17 -18.22
C VAL A 121 9.38 7.05 -17.59
N VAL A 122 9.42 7.16 -16.27
CA VAL A 122 8.58 8.09 -15.52
C VAL A 122 9.45 9.21 -14.93
N VAL A 123 9.07 10.46 -15.16
CA VAL A 123 9.62 11.62 -14.47
C VAL A 123 8.67 11.96 -13.32
N HIS A 124 9.13 11.75 -12.10
CA HIS A 124 8.36 12.02 -10.89
C HIS A 124 8.78 13.37 -10.30
N TYR A 125 7.83 14.28 -10.21
CA TYR A 125 8.05 15.63 -9.66
C TYR A 125 7.65 15.72 -8.20
N GLY A 126 8.38 16.57 -7.47
CA GLY A 126 8.10 16.87 -6.06
C GLY A 126 8.64 15.81 -5.12
N ARG A 127 7.98 15.70 -3.97
CA ARG A 127 8.37 14.80 -2.90
C ARG A 127 8.09 13.34 -3.25
N THR A 128 9.02 12.46 -2.93
CA THR A 128 8.93 11.03 -3.23
C THR A 128 9.46 10.17 -2.08
N CYS A 129 8.91 8.95 -1.94
CA CYS A 129 9.40 7.95 -1.00
C CYS A 129 10.71 7.28 -1.44
N LEU A 130 11.13 7.44 -2.69
CA LEU A 130 12.30 6.79 -3.30
C LEU A 130 12.34 5.26 -3.12
N SER A 131 11.19 4.63 -2.90
CA SER A 131 11.11 3.16 -2.89
C SER A 131 11.44 2.63 -4.29
N PRO A 132 12.17 1.52 -4.40
CA PRO A 132 12.51 0.92 -5.69
C PRO A 132 11.26 0.60 -6.50
N THR A 133 11.25 0.96 -7.77
CA THR A 133 10.21 0.60 -8.74
C THR A 133 10.35 -0.85 -9.18
N SER A 134 9.26 -1.47 -9.66
CA SER A 134 9.25 -2.87 -10.07
C SER A 134 9.81 -3.07 -11.48
N HIS A 135 9.44 -2.20 -12.43
CA HIS A 135 9.68 -2.41 -13.86
C HIS A 135 10.26 -1.20 -14.58
N LEU A 136 9.74 0.01 -14.33
CA LEU A 136 10.10 1.21 -15.08
C LEU A 136 11.21 2.01 -14.40
N PRO A 137 12.17 2.54 -15.17
CA PRO A 137 13.11 3.53 -14.65
C PRO A 137 12.39 4.82 -14.29
N ALA A 138 12.86 5.49 -13.22
CA ALA A 138 12.29 6.75 -12.76
C ALA A 138 13.37 7.82 -12.64
N ILE A 139 13.07 9.00 -13.20
CA ILE A 139 13.82 10.24 -12.99
C ILE A 139 13.10 11.05 -11.93
N TYR A 140 13.82 11.44 -10.88
CA TYR A 140 13.23 12.23 -9.79
C TYR A 140 13.65 13.70 -9.90
N VAL A 141 12.67 14.59 -9.86
CA VAL A 141 12.84 16.04 -9.85
C VAL A 141 12.22 16.56 -8.56
N TYR A 142 13.05 16.96 -7.60
CA TYR A 142 12.59 17.29 -6.25
C TYR A 142 11.92 18.66 -6.11
N THR A 143 11.97 19.50 -7.15
CA THR A 143 11.36 20.84 -7.13
C THR A 143 11.81 21.66 -5.92
N SER A 144 13.09 22.03 -5.89
CA SER A 144 13.73 22.70 -4.77
C SER A 144 13.05 24.02 -4.41
N HIS A 145 12.91 24.26 -3.11
CA HIS A 145 12.42 25.52 -2.53
C HIS A 145 13.56 26.33 -1.93
N ASP A 146 13.36 27.64 -1.78
CA ASP A 146 14.31 28.52 -1.15
C ASP A 146 14.34 28.38 0.38
N LEU A 147 15.49 28.60 1.01
CA LEU A 147 15.69 28.56 2.44
C LEU A 147 16.38 29.84 2.94
N ASP A 148 15.81 30.45 3.97
CA ASP A 148 16.46 31.57 4.67
C ASP A 148 17.54 31.06 5.62
N TYR A 149 18.79 31.20 5.22
CA TYR A 149 19.93 30.71 6.00
C TYR A 149 20.14 31.49 7.31
N GLU A 150 19.89 32.82 7.33
CA GLU A 150 20.14 33.62 8.53
C GLU A 150 19.19 33.22 9.66
N VAL A 151 17.90 33.12 9.34
CA VAL A 151 16.89 32.67 10.30
C VAL A 151 17.14 31.22 10.71
N THR A 152 17.42 30.31 9.75
CA THR A 152 17.74 28.90 10.03
C THR A 152 18.90 28.76 11.02
N LEU A 153 20.00 29.46 10.79
CA LEU A 153 21.17 29.42 11.67
C LEU A 153 20.88 30.00 13.06
N SER A 154 20.08 31.09 13.13
CA SER A 154 19.72 31.68 14.41
C SER A 154 18.89 30.73 15.27
N GLU A 155 17.94 30.01 14.68
CA GLU A 155 17.11 29.03 15.36
C GLU A 155 17.93 27.82 15.85
N ILE A 156 18.83 27.31 15.01
CA ILE A 156 19.71 26.20 15.39
C ILE A 156 20.65 26.61 16.54
N LYS A 157 21.22 27.82 16.49
CA LYS A 157 22.09 28.36 17.58
C LYS A 157 21.32 28.57 18.88
N ARG A 158 20.05 28.97 18.79
CA ARG A 158 19.19 29.15 19.96
C ARG A 158 18.95 27.83 20.69
N GLU A 159 18.67 26.77 19.94
CA GLU A 159 18.37 25.44 20.50
C GLU A 159 19.65 24.71 20.95
N PHE A 160 20.69 24.77 20.13
CA PHE A 160 21.97 24.09 20.38
C PHE A 160 23.07 25.12 20.66
N SER A 161 23.08 25.67 21.88
CA SER A 161 24.10 26.62 22.31
C SER A 161 25.49 25.98 22.49
N ASP A 162 25.56 24.68 22.74
CA ASP A 162 26.79 23.91 22.84
C ASP A 162 27.33 23.56 21.44
N LYS A 163 28.44 24.17 21.07
CA LYS A 163 29.10 23.95 19.77
C LYS A 163 29.75 22.58 19.61
N THR A 164 29.87 21.82 20.69
CA THR A 164 30.34 20.41 20.68
C THR A 164 29.22 19.41 20.49
N ALA A 165 27.97 19.87 20.42
CA ALA A 165 26.80 19.01 20.20
C ALA A 165 26.95 18.18 18.92
N LYS A 166 26.58 16.91 19.02
CA LYS A 166 26.60 15.97 17.89
C LYS A 166 25.33 16.09 17.09
N LEU A 167 25.40 16.60 15.87
CA LEU A 167 24.26 16.94 15.04
C LEU A 167 24.32 16.25 13.67
N VAL A 168 23.20 15.70 13.22
CA VAL A 168 22.99 15.24 11.84
C VAL A 168 21.99 16.19 11.19
N ILE A 169 22.39 16.80 10.08
CA ILE A 169 21.52 17.67 9.30
C ILE A 169 20.85 16.84 8.20
N LEU A 170 19.55 16.79 8.26
CA LEU A 170 18.66 16.09 7.35
C LEU A 170 17.66 17.09 6.77
N ALA A 171 17.21 16.88 5.55
CA ALA A 171 16.20 17.74 4.92
C ALA A 171 15.14 16.92 4.17
N ASP A 172 13.96 17.48 4.01
CA ASP A 172 13.05 17.01 2.98
C ASP A 172 13.73 17.09 1.61
N LEU A 173 13.29 16.26 0.66
CA LEU A 173 13.91 16.23 -0.67
C LEU A 173 13.90 17.58 -1.37
N THR A 174 12.85 18.37 -1.13
CA THR A 174 12.69 19.72 -1.69
C THR A 174 13.66 20.77 -1.10
N TYR A 175 14.34 20.45 0.01
CA TYR A 175 15.35 21.29 0.67
C TYR A 175 16.73 20.65 0.77
N GLN A 176 16.91 19.46 0.17
CA GLN A 176 18.16 18.71 0.28
C GLN A 176 19.39 19.46 -0.24
N ASN A 177 19.23 20.30 -1.26
CA ASN A 177 20.28 21.13 -1.84
C ASN A 177 20.87 22.15 -0.85
N HIS A 178 20.18 22.46 0.26
CA HIS A 178 20.65 23.40 1.28
C HIS A 178 21.49 22.75 2.39
N VAL A 179 21.47 21.40 2.52
CA VAL A 179 22.14 20.68 3.63
C VAL A 179 23.62 21.01 3.72
N ASP A 180 24.36 20.93 2.62
CA ASP A 180 25.80 21.17 2.61
C ASP A 180 26.12 22.63 2.95
N LYS A 181 25.33 23.56 2.47
CA LYS A 181 25.50 24.99 2.76
C LYS A 181 25.23 25.30 4.23
N VAL A 182 24.16 24.77 4.81
CA VAL A 182 23.84 24.93 6.23
C VAL A 182 24.95 24.33 7.10
N VAL A 183 25.44 23.14 6.77
CA VAL A 183 26.55 22.51 7.50
C VAL A 183 27.83 23.35 7.41
N SER A 184 28.17 23.89 6.24
CA SER A 184 29.33 24.76 6.06
C SER A 184 29.25 26.01 6.93
N LEU A 185 28.11 26.69 6.91
CA LEU A 185 27.87 27.88 7.72
C LEU A 185 27.91 27.59 9.22
N LEU A 186 27.37 26.47 9.69
CA LEU A 186 27.46 26.06 11.09
C LEU A 186 28.90 25.74 11.51
N ARG A 187 29.70 25.14 10.62
CA ARG A 187 31.14 24.91 10.88
C ARG A 187 31.93 26.22 10.98
N GLU A 188 31.61 27.21 10.14
CA GLU A 188 32.19 28.56 10.24
C GLU A 188 31.86 29.23 11.58
N GLU A 189 30.68 28.95 12.14
CA GLU A 189 30.27 29.41 13.48
C GLU A 189 30.92 28.62 14.64
N GLY A 190 31.71 27.56 14.32
CA GLY A 190 32.51 26.81 15.28
C GLY A 190 31.86 25.51 15.79
N TYR A 191 30.80 25.01 15.17
CA TYR A 191 30.30 23.68 15.48
C TYR A 191 31.20 22.60 14.88
N THR A 192 31.66 21.64 15.72
CA THR A 192 32.68 20.67 15.33
C THR A 192 32.13 19.31 14.94
N ASN A 193 30.99 18.90 15.52
CA ASN A 193 30.44 17.55 15.38
C ASN A 193 29.14 17.55 14.54
N ILE A 194 29.20 18.18 13.36
CA ILE A 194 28.06 18.25 12.45
C ILE A 194 28.32 17.40 11.23
N VAL A 195 27.32 16.56 10.90
CA VAL A 195 27.39 15.62 9.79
C VAL A 195 26.23 15.88 8.81
N PRO A 196 26.52 16.12 7.51
CA PRO A 196 25.49 16.23 6.49
C PRO A 196 24.98 14.86 6.05
N THR A 197 23.81 14.85 5.41
CA THR A 197 23.24 13.68 4.78
C THR A 197 23.09 13.86 3.27
N ALA A 198 23.28 12.78 2.51
CA ALA A 198 23.04 12.73 1.08
C ALA A 198 21.89 11.79 0.75
N VAL A 199 21.19 12.06 -0.34
CA VAL A 199 20.10 11.22 -0.84
C VAL A 199 20.67 9.91 -1.39
N THR A 200 20.06 8.79 -1.01
CA THR A 200 20.28 7.46 -1.57
C THR A 200 18.96 6.81 -1.90
N ARG A 201 18.99 5.72 -2.64
CA ARG A 201 17.78 4.91 -2.93
C ARG A 201 17.80 3.62 -2.10
N ASP A 202 17.93 3.78 -0.79
CA ASP A 202 17.91 2.68 0.17
C ASP A 202 16.91 3.01 1.28
N PRO A 203 15.64 2.62 1.12
CA PRO A 203 14.61 2.86 2.12
C PRO A 203 14.89 2.14 3.44
N ALA A 204 15.63 1.02 3.44
CA ALA A 204 15.93 0.24 4.64
C ALA A 204 17.13 0.77 5.45
N ALA A 205 17.80 1.83 4.98
CA ALA A 205 18.93 2.45 5.68
C ALA A 205 18.58 2.95 7.10
N LEU A 206 19.60 3.31 7.88
CA LEU A 206 19.44 3.90 9.21
C LEU A 206 18.50 5.11 9.19
N ILE A 207 18.69 6.01 8.24
CA ILE A 207 17.74 7.07 7.89
C ILE A 207 17.18 6.70 6.51
N PRO A 208 15.86 6.50 6.36
CA PRO A 208 15.28 6.11 5.09
C PRO A 208 15.75 6.98 3.92
N ASN A 209 16.32 6.34 2.91
CA ASN A 209 16.82 6.99 1.69
C ASN A 209 17.85 8.10 1.92
N ARG A 210 18.59 8.05 3.03
CA ARG A 210 19.69 8.97 3.33
C ARG A 210 20.91 8.22 3.81
N LYS A 211 22.06 8.63 3.29
CA LYS A 211 23.36 8.24 3.77
C LYS A 211 23.96 9.38 4.58
N VAL A 212 24.41 9.07 5.78
CA VAL A 212 25.18 10.01 6.60
C VAL A 212 26.61 10.07 6.04
N LEU A 213 27.08 11.27 5.73
CA LEU A 213 28.40 11.47 5.11
C LEU A 213 29.48 11.55 6.19
N THR A 214 30.09 10.40 6.49
CA THR A 214 31.20 10.25 7.42
C THR A 214 32.34 9.47 6.76
N ASP A 215 33.56 9.72 7.21
CA ASP A 215 34.76 9.02 6.72
C ASP A 215 34.84 7.57 7.24
N GLU A 216 34.15 7.28 8.35
CA GLU A 216 34.14 5.97 9.00
C GLU A 216 32.76 5.34 9.00
N VAL A 217 32.71 4.01 8.92
CA VAL A 217 31.46 3.25 9.05
C VAL A 217 31.23 2.97 10.53
N HIS A 218 30.13 3.51 11.05
CA HIS A 218 29.72 3.34 12.44
C HIS A 218 28.49 2.44 12.54
N GLY A 219 28.38 1.67 13.63
CA GLY A 219 27.18 0.91 13.95
C GLY A 219 26.04 1.79 14.47
N ASP A 220 24.83 1.24 14.51
CA ASP A 220 23.60 1.98 14.88
C ASP A 220 23.69 2.61 16.29
N GLU A 221 24.36 1.96 17.23
CA GLU A 221 24.54 2.47 18.60
C GLU A 221 25.32 3.80 18.65
N TYR A 222 26.23 4.02 17.71
CA TYR A 222 26.99 5.27 17.63
C TYR A 222 26.09 6.49 17.40
N TRP A 223 25.05 6.31 16.57
CA TRP A 223 24.13 7.37 16.18
C TRP A 223 23.14 7.75 17.27
N LYS A 224 22.93 6.90 18.27
CA LYS A 224 22.11 7.22 19.44
C LYS A 224 22.61 8.42 20.26
N ALA A 225 23.87 8.82 20.07
CA ALA A 225 24.43 10.01 20.71
C ALA A 225 24.22 11.30 19.88
N TYR A 226 23.69 11.19 18.67
CA TYR A 226 23.46 12.32 17.77
C TYR A 226 22.01 12.81 17.83
N SER A 227 21.83 14.12 17.73
CA SER A 227 20.53 14.74 17.51
C SER A 227 20.34 15.05 16.03
N ILE A 228 19.11 14.84 15.51
CA ILE A 228 18.77 15.18 14.13
C ILE A 228 18.09 16.55 14.08
N ILE A 229 18.49 17.36 13.11
CA ILE A 229 17.76 18.54 12.69
C ILE A 229 17.22 18.25 11.28
N HIS A 230 15.89 18.22 11.15
CA HIS A 230 15.22 18.02 9.87
C HIS A 230 14.72 19.35 9.33
N ILE A 231 15.23 19.76 8.16
CA ILE A 231 14.77 20.96 7.47
C ILE A 231 13.48 20.63 6.73
N SER A 232 12.44 21.41 6.96
CA SER A 232 11.06 21.20 6.56
C SER A 232 10.34 20.11 7.37
N ASP A 233 9.00 20.06 7.27
CA ASP A 233 8.17 19.14 8.04
C ASP A 233 8.24 17.72 7.46
N PRO A 234 8.78 16.75 8.23
CA PRO A 234 8.88 15.37 7.77
C PRO A 234 7.52 14.65 7.85
N PRO A 235 7.32 13.57 7.08
CA PRO A 235 6.17 12.70 7.27
C PRO A 235 6.22 12.03 8.64
N SER A 236 5.04 11.78 9.21
CA SER A 236 4.93 11.09 10.50
C SER A 236 5.63 9.72 10.49
N ALA A 237 5.67 9.03 9.34
CA ALA A 237 6.39 7.78 9.16
C ALA A 237 7.91 7.92 9.41
N LEU A 238 8.52 9.01 8.94
CA LEU A 238 9.94 9.29 9.21
C LEU A 238 10.19 9.59 10.69
N LEU A 239 9.30 10.37 11.32
CA LEU A 239 9.42 10.65 12.76
C LEU A 239 9.40 9.37 13.59
N LEU A 240 8.46 8.47 13.30
CA LEU A 240 8.36 7.17 13.98
C LEU A 240 9.60 6.31 13.73
N ALA A 241 10.08 6.25 12.49
CA ALA A 241 11.25 5.43 12.13
C ALA A 241 12.55 5.92 12.81
N LEU A 242 12.69 7.21 13.07
CA LEU A 242 13.89 7.81 13.67
C LEU A 242 13.83 7.92 15.19
N TYR A 243 12.66 7.79 15.79
CA TYR A 243 12.42 8.10 17.21
C TYR A 243 13.39 7.42 18.18
N THR A 244 13.72 6.15 17.96
CA THR A 244 14.61 5.37 18.85
C THR A 244 16.05 5.29 18.38
N ARG A 245 16.35 5.81 17.19
CA ARG A 245 17.67 5.67 16.56
C ARG A 245 18.64 6.80 16.89
N PHE A 246 18.11 7.93 17.38
CA PHE A 246 18.86 9.15 17.66
C PHE A 246 18.50 9.70 19.04
N ALA A 247 19.38 10.55 19.59
CA ALA A 247 19.21 11.16 20.90
C ALA A 247 17.99 12.06 20.97
N SER A 248 17.77 12.89 19.94
CA SER A 248 16.61 13.75 19.80
C SER A 248 16.36 14.07 18.33
N LEU A 249 15.16 14.53 18.05
CA LEU A 249 14.73 14.96 16.73
C LEU A 249 14.17 16.38 16.84
N HIS A 250 14.60 17.27 15.95
CA HIS A 250 14.14 18.64 15.87
C HIS A 250 13.71 18.93 14.43
N ILE A 251 12.59 19.63 14.28
CA ILE A 251 12.01 19.97 12.98
C ILE A 251 12.13 21.48 12.80
N LEU A 252 12.79 21.91 11.74
CA LEU A 252 12.76 23.29 11.28
C LEU A 252 11.57 23.45 10.32
N SER A 253 10.43 23.88 10.82
CA SER A 253 9.23 24.07 10.00
C SER A 253 9.44 25.18 8.97
N THR A 254 9.07 24.93 7.73
CA THR A 254 9.16 25.89 6.62
C THR A 254 7.74 26.24 6.13
N PRO A 255 7.48 27.50 5.72
CA PRO A 255 8.40 28.66 5.64
C PRO A 255 8.59 29.43 6.95
N SER A 256 7.94 29.05 8.05
CA SER A 256 7.98 29.79 9.33
C SER A 256 9.36 29.84 9.97
N SER A 257 10.26 28.95 9.57
CA SER A 257 11.63 28.78 10.09
C SER A 257 11.69 28.69 11.62
N THR A 258 10.71 28.01 12.23
CA THR A 258 10.69 27.74 13.67
C THR A 258 11.20 26.35 13.96
N LEU A 259 12.07 26.20 14.98
CA LEU A 259 12.61 24.91 15.38
C LEU A 259 11.77 24.30 16.51
N GLU A 260 11.18 23.13 16.27
CA GLU A 260 10.32 22.42 17.20
C GLU A 260 10.87 21.03 17.54
N ASN A 261 10.60 20.56 18.75
CA ASN A 261 10.93 19.19 19.17
C ASN A 261 9.66 18.32 19.21
N PRO A 262 9.47 17.39 18.25
CA PRO A 262 8.25 16.59 18.14
C PRO A 262 8.21 15.38 19.09
N THR A 263 9.16 15.21 20.01
CA THR A 263 9.32 14.00 20.85
C THR A 263 8.02 13.58 21.53
N MET A 264 7.30 14.52 22.17
CA MET A 264 6.06 14.19 22.87
C MET A 264 4.93 13.75 21.92
N ARG A 265 4.83 14.41 20.76
CA ARG A 265 3.86 14.04 19.71
C ARG A 265 4.16 12.66 19.14
N THR A 266 5.42 12.39 18.84
CA THR A 266 5.89 11.11 18.30
C THR A 266 5.69 9.97 19.30
N ALA A 267 6.02 10.18 20.58
CA ALA A 267 5.78 9.21 21.64
C ALA A 267 4.27 8.89 21.79
N GLY A 268 3.42 9.91 21.69
CA GLY A 268 1.96 9.74 21.69
C GLY A 268 1.48 8.90 20.50
N LEU A 269 2.03 9.14 19.32
CA LEU A 269 1.71 8.37 18.11
C LEU A 269 2.15 6.92 18.25
N LEU A 270 3.37 6.64 18.72
CA LEU A 270 3.85 5.28 18.99
C LEU A 270 2.94 4.51 19.97
N ARG A 271 2.48 5.16 21.03
CA ARG A 271 1.54 4.53 21.98
C ARG A 271 0.22 4.16 21.31
N ARG A 272 -0.33 5.04 20.47
CA ARG A 272 -1.55 4.72 19.69
C ARG A 272 -1.32 3.58 18.71
N ARG A 273 -0.15 3.55 18.03
CA ARG A 273 0.21 2.43 17.14
C ARG A 273 0.30 1.12 17.91
N PHE A 274 0.93 1.11 19.08
CA PHE A 274 0.99 -0.08 19.92
C PHE A 274 -0.39 -0.57 20.38
N ALA A 275 -1.30 0.33 20.70
CA ALA A 275 -2.69 -0.06 21.02
C ALA A 275 -3.38 -0.76 19.84
N LYS A 276 -3.10 -0.34 18.58
CA LYS A 276 -3.58 -1.03 17.38
C LYS A 276 -2.96 -2.43 17.24
N VAL A 277 -1.65 -2.56 17.48
CA VAL A 277 -0.94 -3.86 17.49
C VAL A 277 -1.62 -4.83 18.48
N LEU A 278 -1.89 -4.38 19.71
CA LEU A 278 -2.57 -5.20 20.72
C LEU A 278 -3.99 -5.58 20.30
N SER A 279 -4.70 -4.70 19.59
CA SER A 279 -6.03 -5.01 19.05
C SER A 279 -5.97 -6.10 17.98
N LEU A 280 -4.96 -6.08 17.10
CA LEU A 280 -4.81 -7.10 16.06
C LEU A 280 -4.24 -8.42 16.58
N ALA A 281 -3.53 -8.42 17.69
CA ALA A 281 -3.03 -9.64 18.29
C ALA A 281 -4.18 -10.64 18.60
N SER A 282 -5.35 -10.12 18.96
CA SER A 282 -6.56 -10.92 19.25
C SER A 282 -7.49 -11.09 18.02
N ALA A 283 -7.16 -10.53 16.86
CA ALA A 283 -7.97 -10.66 15.66
C ALA A 283 -7.84 -12.06 15.06
N GLY A 284 -8.95 -12.68 14.66
CA GLY A 284 -8.98 -13.97 13.96
C GLY A 284 -8.89 -13.83 12.44
N VAL A 285 -9.35 -12.71 11.89
CA VAL A 285 -9.40 -12.45 10.44
C VAL A 285 -8.70 -11.14 10.12
N ILE A 286 -7.63 -11.22 9.32
CA ILE A 286 -6.78 -10.08 8.95
C ILE A 286 -6.89 -9.82 7.45
N GLY A 287 -7.14 -8.57 7.07
CA GLY A 287 -7.10 -8.14 5.68
C GLY A 287 -5.70 -7.67 5.28
N ILE A 288 -5.15 -8.20 4.19
CA ILE A 288 -3.94 -7.69 3.56
C ILE A 288 -4.37 -6.66 2.53
N LEU A 289 -4.05 -5.40 2.79
CA LEU A 289 -4.50 -4.26 2.01
C LEU A 289 -3.37 -3.78 1.10
N VAL A 290 -3.48 -4.09 -0.19
CA VAL A 290 -2.45 -3.71 -1.17
C VAL A 290 -2.72 -2.28 -1.63
N ASN A 291 -1.87 -1.36 -1.16
CA ASN A 291 -1.96 0.08 -1.43
C ASN A 291 -1.10 0.51 -2.62
N THR A 292 -0.17 -0.31 -3.07
CA THR A 292 0.67 -0.01 -4.24
C THR A 292 1.06 -1.30 -4.96
N LEU A 293 1.13 -1.22 -6.28
CA LEU A 293 1.65 -2.28 -7.14
C LEU A 293 3.02 -1.90 -7.75
N SER A 294 3.49 -0.69 -7.47
CA SER A 294 4.68 -0.11 -8.09
C SER A 294 5.96 -0.24 -7.23
N VAL A 295 5.86 -0.75 -6.01
CA VAL A 295 7.03 -0.98 -5.14
C VAL A 295 7.57 -2.37 -5.38
N ALA A 296 8.87 -2.48 -5.64
CA ALA A 296 9.53 -3.76 -5.87
C ALA A 296 9.25 -4.76 -4.74
N ASN A 297 9.12 -6.04 -5.08
CA ASN A 297 8.88 -7.14 -4.15
C ASN A 297 7.52 -7.14 -3.42
N TYR A 298 6.53 -6.37 -3.86
CA TYR A 298 5.22 -6.35 -3.21
C TYR A 298 4.53 -7.72 -3.22
N LEU A 299 4.66 -8.52 -4.31
CA LEU A 299 4.08 -9.86 -4.41
C LEU A 299 4.71 -10.84 -3.41
N SER A 300 6.04 -10.86 -3.30
CA SER A 300 6.73 -11.72 -2.32
C SER A 300 6.37 -11.31 -0.89
N SER A 301 6.23 -10.02 -0.63
CA SER A 301 5.78 -9.50 0.67
C SER A 301 4.36 -9.94 1.02
N ILE A 302 3.43 -9.95 0.05
CA ILE A 302 2.07 -10.47 0.25
C ILE A 302 2.11 -11.95 0.64
N ASN A 303 2.92 -12.77 -0.04
CA ASN A 303 3.06 -14.19 0.26
C ASN A 303 3.66 -14.40 1.66
N THR A 304 4.71 -13.67 2.02
CA THR A 304 5.30 -13.70 3.36
C THR A 304 4.27 -13.35 4.45
N LEU A 305 3.47 -12.31 4.23
CA LEU A 305 2.41 -11.93 5.17
C LEU A 305 1.34 -13.01 5.30
N ARG A 306 0.90 -13.62 4.19
CA ARG A 306 -0.06 -14.73 4.19
C ARG A 306 0.46 -15.91 4.99
N GLU A 307 1.73 -16.28 4.79
CA GLU A 307 2.37 -17.36 5.52
C GLU A 307 2.46 -17.07 7.03
N LYS A 308 2.91 -15.85 7.40
CA LYS A 308 3.00 -15.44 8.82
C LYS A 308 1.63 -15.46 9.51
N ILE A 309 0.59 -14.94 8.85
CA ILE A 309 -0.79 -14.95 9.35
C ILE A 309 -1.31 -16.39 9.48
N SER A 310 -1.06 -17.24 8.48
CA SER A 310 -1.47 -18.64 8.52
C SER A 310 -0.74 -19.46 9.59
N ARG A 311 0.56 -19.20 9.82
CA ARG A 311 1.33 -19.84 10.90
C ARG A 311 0.82 -19.47 12.29
N ALA A 312 0.19 -18.31 12.43
CA ALA A 312 -0.46 -17.86 13.65
C ALA A 312 -1.93 -18.34 13.76
N ASP A 313 -2.33 -19.32 12.94
CA ASP A 313 -3.68 -19.90 12.88
C ASP A 313 -4.79 -18.84 12.62
N LYS A 314 -4.46 -17.76 11.91
CA LYS A 314 -5.39 -16.69 11.55
C LYS A 314 -5.74 -16.75 10.07
N LYS A 315 -6.95 -16.26 9.73
CA LYS A 315 -7.42 -16.17 8.35
C LYS A 315 -6.98 -14.87 7.71
N SER A 316 -6.59 -14.91 6.44
CA SER A 316 -6.25 -13.70 5.68
C SER A 316 -7.08 -13.54 4.42
N TYR A 317 -7.38 -12.29 4.06
CA TYR A 317 -7.93 -11.89 2.77
C TYR A 317 -7.03 -10.84 2.14
N THR A 318 -6.75 -10.94 0.85
CA THR A 318 -5.95 -9.95 0.13
C THR A 318 -6.86 -9.09 -0.73
N ILE A 319 -6.76 -7.76 -0.57
CA ILE A 319 -7.60 -6.78 -1.27
C ILE A 319 -6.70 -5.70 -1.85
N VAL A 320 -6.82 -5.46 -3.16
CA VAL A 320 -6.12 -4.38 -3.86
C VAL A 320 -7.06 -3.17 -3.93
N VAL A 321 -6.62 -2.03 -3.44
CA VAL A 321 -7.52 -0.86 -3.30
C VAL A 321 -7.01 0.43 -3.95
N GLY A 322 -5.74 0.53 -4.29
CA GLY A 322 -5.18 1.82 -4.70
C GLY A 322 -5.31 2.87 -3.57
N LYS A 323 -6.01 3.99 -3.79
CA LYS A 323 -6.28 4.99 -2.75
C LYS A 323 -7.13 4.40 -1.63
N LEU A 324 -6.64 4.51 -0.40
CA LEU A 324 -7.32 4.03 0.80
C LEU A 324 -8.59 4.85 1.05
N ASN A 325 -9.70 4.15 1.27
CA ASN A 325 -10.99 4.77 1.57
C ASN A 325 -11.70 4.00 2.69
N PRO A 326 -12.01 4.64 3.83
CA PRO A 326 -12.69 4.01 4.95
C PRO A 326 -14.02 3.35 4.55
N ALA A 327 -14.81 4.00 3.69
CA ALA A 327 -16.11 3.49 3.24
C ALA A 327 -15.98 2.19 2.43
N LYS A 328 -14.92 2.05 1.60
CA LYS A 328 -14.65 0.80 0.89
C LYS A 328 -14.30 -0.33 1.86
N LEU A 329 -13.48 -0.06 2.88
CA LEU A 329 -13.06 -1.06 3.84
C LEU A 329 -14.19 -1.47 4.80
N ALA A 330 -15.13 -0.59 5.09
CA ALA A 330 -16.30 -0.89 5.91
C ALA A 330 -17.21 -1.97 5.33
N ASN A 331 -17.15 -2.23 4.01
CA ASN A 331 -17.91 -3.30 3.36
C ASN A 331 -17.44 -4.71 3.73
N PHE A 332 -16.26 -4.87 4.32
CA PHE A 332 -15.69 -6.15 4.71
C PHE A 332 -15.88 -6.39 6.21
N ALA A 333 -17.12 -6.68 6.62
CA ALA A 333 -17.53 -6.76 8.02
C ALA A 333 -16.79 -7.86 8.81
N GLU A 334 -16.38 -8.94 8.13
CA GLU A 334 -15.66 -10.08 8.74
C GLU A 334 -14.19 -9.78 9.06
N ILE A 335 -13.60 -8.74 8.45
CA ILE A 335 -12.20 -8.39 8.69
C ILE A 335 -12.10 -7.57 9.98
N GLU A 336 -11.29 -8.05 10.91
CA GLU A 336 -11.12 -7.44 12.24
C GLU A 336 -9.98 -6.42 12.29
N GLY A 337 -9.07 -6.46 11.31
CA GLY A 337 -7.99 -5.51 11.18
C GLY A 337 -7.27 -5.64 9.85
N TRP A 338 -6.52 -4.62 9.47
CA TRP A 338 -5.86 -4.50 8.18
C TRP A 338 -4.35 -4.35 8.33
N VAL A 339 -3.58 -5.01 7.46
CA VAL A 339 -2.16 -4.75 7.26
C VAL A 339 -1.94 -4.16 5.88
N VAL A 340 -1.23 -3.03 5.79
CA VAL A 340 -1.00 -2.31 4.53
C VAL A 340 0.29 -2.80 3.87
N VAL A 341 0.18 -3.22 2.62
CA VAL A 341 1.33 -3.45 1.73
C VAL A 341 1.55 -2.18 0.93
N GLY A 342 2.59 -1.44 1.27
CA GLY A 342 2.92 -0.14 0.70
C GLY A 342 4.38 0.24 0.93
N CYS A 343 4.79 1.40 0.43
CA CYS A 343 6.12 1.94 0.70
C CYS A 343 6.26 2.34 2.17
N TRP A 344 7.49 2.55 2.63
CA TRP A 344 7.79 2.90 4.03
C TRP A 344 7.03 4.15 4.53
N GLU A 345 6.71 5.09 3.64
CA GLU A 345 5.98 6.31 3.95
C GLU A 345 4.46 6.11 3.93
N SER A 346 3.91 5.52 2.86
CA SER A 346 2.47 5.35 2.67
C SER A 346 1.87 4.21 3.50
N GLY A 347 2.69 3.34 4.08
CA GLY A 347 2.25 2.28 4.97
C GLY A 347 1.69 2.79 6.31
N LEU A 348 2.02 4.02 6.71
CA LEU A 348 1.41 4.66 7.87
C LEU A 348 0.06 5.27 7.49
N VAL A 349 -1.00 4.67 8.00
CA VAL A 349 -2.35 5.24 7.95
C VAL A 349 -2.63 5.94 9.27
N GLU A 350 -2.81 7.26 9.22
CA GLU A 350 -3.05 8.09 10.41
C GLU A 350 -4.46 7.88 10.96
N ASP A 351 -4.64 8.19 12.25
CA ASP A 351 -5.87 7.89 12.98
C ASP A 351 -7.08 8.73 12.55
N ASP A 352 -6.83 9.90 11.97
CA ASP A 352 -7.87 10.86 11.59
C ASP A 352 -8.70 10.42 10.37
N ALA A 353 -8.31 9.33 9.72
CA ALA A 353 -8.94 8.86 8.50
C ALA A 353 -10.29 8.12 8.70
N GLY A 354 -10.80 8.00 9.93
CA GLY A 354 -12.13 7.45 10.23
C GLY A 354 -12.30 5.94 9.94
N TYR A 355 -11.23 5.17 9.98
CA TYR A 355 -11.30 3.72 9.73
C TYR A 355 -12.00 2.98 10.86
N TRP A 356 -13.02 2.18 10.52
CA TRP A 356 -13.78 1.34 11.46
C TRP A 356 -12.91 0.27 12.14
N ARG A 357 -11.94 -0.29 11.42
CA ARG A 357 -11.02 -1.30 11.91
C ARG A 357 -9.59 -0.77 11.91
N PRO A 358 -8.74 -1.19 12.84
CA PRO A 358 -7.35 -0.74 12.90
C PRO A 358 -6.60 -1.12 11.62
N VAL A 359 -5.77 -0.19 11.14
CA VAL A 359 -4.88 -0.38 10.00
C VAL A 359 -3.45 -0.28 10.51
N ILE A 360 -2.66 -1.35 10.27
CA ILE A 360 -1.28 -1.47 10.76
C ILE A 360 -0.29 -1.71 9.62
N THR A 361 1.00 -1.57 9.95
CA THR A 361 2.09 -1.86 9.02
C THR A 361 2.52 -3.32 9.08
N PRO A 362 3.29 -3.83 8.10
CA PRO A 362 3.84 -5.19 8.15
C PRO A 362 4.70 -5.46 9.39
N PHE A 363 5.54 -4.49 9.78
CA PHE A 363 6.33 -4.57 11.00
C PHE A 363 5.44 -4.71 12.25
N GLU A 364 4.39 -3.90 12.34
CA GLU A 364 3.43 -3.95 13.45
C GLU A 364 2.66 -5.28 13.48
N LEU A 365 2.39 -5.88 12.31
CA LEU A 365 1.80 -7.21 12.24
C LEU A 365 2.76 -8.27 12.78
N GLU A 366 4.05 -8.22 12.44
CA GLU A 366 5.03 -9.15 12.99
C GLU A 366 5.03 -9.11 14.53
N VAL A 367 4.99 -7.90 15.11
CA VAL A 367 4.89 -7.72 16.56
C VAL A 367 3.55 -8.24 17.10
N ALA A 368 2.44 -8.03 16.38
CA ALA A 368 1.11 -8.51 16.81
C ALA A 368 1.02 -10.05 16.82
N LEU A 369 1.73 -10.72 15.91
CA LEU A 369 1.75 -12.19 15.79
C LEU A 369 2.72 -12.87 16.77
N MET A 370 3.59 -12.13 17.47
CA MET A 370 4.44 -12.67 18.52
C MET A 370 3.60 -13.20 19.69
N SER A 371 4.12 -14.19 20.41
CA SER A 371 3.53 -14.64 21.67
C SER A 371 3.46 -13.50 22.68
N GLU A 372 2.58 -13.56 23.66
CA GLU A 372 2.42 -12.50 24.65
C GLU A 372 3.72 -12.23 25.43
N GLU A 373 4.46 -13.29 25.73
CA GLU A 373 5.73 -13.23 26.47
C GLU A 373 6.86 -12.58 25.62
N GLU A 374 6.87 -12.82 24.31
CA GLU A 374 7.89 -12.30 23.40
C GLU A 374 7.54 -10.91 22.84
N ARG A 375 6.28 -10.46 23.01
CA ARG A 375 5.80 -9.18 22.45
C ARG A 375 6.36 -8.01 23.23
N VAL A 376 7.63 -7.68 22.94
CA VAL A 376 8.29 -6.49 23.48
C VAL A 376 8.27 -5.39 22.44
N TRP A 377 7.69 -4.25 22.81
CA TRP A 377 7.72 -3.05 21.98
C TRP A 377 8.87 -2.14 22.42
N GLY A 378 10.02 -2.26 21.74
CA GLY A 378 11.21 -1.46 22.03
C GLY A 378 11.13 -0.01 21.55
N GLY A 379 10.02 0.41 20.93
CA GLY A 379 9.84 1.72 20.30
C GLY A 379 10.36 1.77 18.87
N GLU A 380 10.96 0.73 18.36
CA GLU A 380 11.28 0.62 16.94
C GLU A 380 9.99 0.57 16.12
N TRP A 381 10.03 1.22 14.95
CA TRP A 381 8.88 1.24 14.06
C TRP A 381 9.34 1.29 12.60
N TRP A 382 8.55 0.67 11.72
CA TRP A 382 8.75 0.69 10.29
C TRP A 382 7.40 0.71 9.53
N GLY A 383 7.34 1.51 8.44
CA GLY A 383 6.09 1.72 7.70
C GLY A 383 5.85 0.79 6.53
N GLY A 384 6.90 0.32 5.87
CA GLY A 384 6.82 -0.35 4.58
C GLY A 384 7.11 -1.84 4.60
N ILE A 385 7.19 -2.40 3.40
CA ILE A 385 7.49 -3.82 3.17
C ILE A 385 9.00 -4.13 3.13
N GLU A 386 9.85 -3.11 3.05
CA GLU A 386 11.29 -3.25 2.74
C GLU A 386 12.06 -3.99 3.84
N LYS A 387 11.54 -4.01 5.06
CA LYS A 387 12.15 -4.74 6.20
C LYS A 387 11.41 -6.03 6.58
N LEU A 388 10.41 -6.41 5.83
CA LEU A 388 9.64 -7.61 6.11
C LEU A 388 10.52 -8.87 5.97
N GLY A 389 10.54 -9.71 7.02
CA GLY A 389 11.30 -10.96 7.03
C GLY A 389 12.79 -10.84 7.30
N LEU A 390 13.36 -9.63 7.44
CA LEU A 390 14.79 -9.47 7.79
C LEU A 390 15.11 -10.02 9.20
N ASN A 391 14.13 -10.09 10.07
CA ASN A 391 14.26 -10.61 11.45
C ASN A 391 13.97 -12.12 11.55
N ASP A 392 13.59 -12.77 10.47
CA ASP A 392 13.42 -14.22 10.47
C ASP A 392 14.81 -14.87 10.61
N LYS A 393 15.18 -15.27 11.83
CA LYS A 393 16.38 -16.09 12.06
C LYS A 393 16.27 -17.31 11.17
N PRO A 394 17.32 -17.67 10.39
CA PRO A 394 17.32 -18.94 9.68
C PRO A 394 17.18 -20.04 10.74
N ARG A 395 16.03 -20.69 10.80
CA ARG A 395 15.91 -21.96 11.49
C ARG A 395 16.83 -22.90 10.72
N ASP A 396 17.81 -23.44 11.43
CA ASP A 396 18.81 -24.37 10.93
C ASP A 396 18.24 -25.26 9.84
N ALA A 397 18.65 -24.98 8.63
CA ALA A 397 18.37 -25.83 7.48
C ALA A 397 19.23 -27.09 7.62
N VAL A 398 18.71 -28.08 8.30
CA VAL A 398 19.17 -29.46 8.10
C VAL A 398 18.45 -29.96 6.85
N GLY A 399 19.19 -30.03 5.74
CA GLY A 399 18.75 -30.74 4.55
C GLY A 399 18.73 -29.94 3.25
N GLU A 400 19.84 -30.05 2.55
CA GLU A 400 20.01 -30.07 1.10
C GLU A 400 19.72 -28.83 0.23
N SER A 401 20.86 -28.24 -0.18
CA SER A 401 20.99 -27.40 -1.36
C SER A 401 20.34 -28.01 -2.61
N ARG A 402 19.38 -27.33 -3.18
CA ARG A 402 19.10 -27.49 -4.60
C ARG A 402 18.96 -26.11 -5.24
N ALA A 403 19.97 -25.75 -5.98
CA ALA A 403 19.96 -24.61 -6.89
C ALA A 403 18.82 -24.80 -7.89
N VAL A 404 17.90 -23.87 -7.95
CA VAL A 404 16.90 -23.79 -9.02
C VAL A 404 17.17 -22.54 -9.81
N VAL A 405 17.54 -22.78 -11.06
CA VAL A 405 17.62 -21.83 -12.16
C VAL A 405 16.20 -21.36 -12.46
N ALA A 406 16.06 -20.05 -12.70
CA ALA A 406 14.81 -19.44 -13.10
C ALA A 406 14.36 -19.97 -14.46
N GLU A 407 13.18 -20.51 -14.54
CA GLU A 407 12.33 -20.55 -15.73
C GLU A 407 10.91 -20.21 -15.31
N GLU A 408 10.39 -19.17 -15.97
CA GLU A 408 9.03 -18.69 -15.88
C GLU A 408 8.10 -19.76 -16.46
N ASP A 409 7.14 -20.25 -15.66
CA ASP A 409 5.85 -20.71 -16.16
C ASP A 409 4.84 -20.73 -15.01
N GLU A 410 3.73 -20.02 -15.23
CA GLU A 410 2.59 -19.93 -14.35
C GLU A 410 1.93 -21.30 -14.17
N GLN A 411 2.10 -21.91 -13.00
CA GLN A 411 1.16 -22.91 -12.49
C GLN A 411 0.99 -22.74 -10.98
N PHE A 412 -0.23 -22.36 -10.59
CA PHE A 412 -0.68 -22.39 -9.20
C PHE A 412 -0.63 -23.81 -8.65
N ASP A 413 0.50 -24.21 -8.09
CA ASP A 413 0.58 -25.43 -7.31
C ASP A 413 0.64 -25.09 -5.82
N ASP A 414 -0.45 -25.44 -5.13
CA ASP A 414 -0.59 -25.49 -3.69
C ASP A 414 0.46 -26.44 -3.08
N VAL A 415 1.56 -25.90 -2.58
CA VAL A 415 2.51 -26.68 -1.79
C VAL A 415 1.96 -26.82 -0.37
N ALA A 416 1.17 -27.86 -0.15
CA ALA A 416 0.75 -28.31 1.16
C ALA A 416 1.79 -29.28 1.74
N GLY A 417 2.76 -28.77 2.49
CA GLY A 417 3.57 -29.57 3.40
C GLY A 417 2.73 -29.93 4.62
N GLY A 418 2.25 -31.16 4.70
CA GLY A 418 1.43 -31.64 5.81
C GLY A 418 2.25 -31.85 7.08
N VAL A 419 1.80 -31.25 8.17
CA VAL A 419 1.99 -31.77 9.52
C VAL A 419 0.65 -32.36 9.94
N GLU A 420 0.60 -33.68 10.03
CA GLU A 420 -0.57 -34.43 10.50
C GLU A 420 -0.77 -34.18 11.99
N GLY A 421 -1.98 -33.81 12.40
CA GLY A 421 -2.52 -34.19 13.68
C GLY A 421 -2.52 -33.20 14.82
N GLU A 422 -2.65 -31.89 14.61
CA GLU A 422 -3.04 -31.00 15.72
C GLU A 422 -4.48 -30.51 15.54
N GLU A 423 -5.35 -30.94 16.44
CA GLU A 423 -6.71 -30.42 16.59
C GLU A 423 -6.67 -28.93 16.91
N SER A 424 -7.68 -28.18 16.41
CA SER A 424 -7.82 -26.76 16.74
C SER A 424 -7.81 -26.55 18.25
N ALA A 425 -6.98 -25.63 18.74
CA ALA A 425 -6.98 -25.27 20.15
C ALA A 425 -8.38 -24.76 20.57
N PRO A 426 -8.85 -25.09 21.77
CA PRO A 426 -10.12 -24.57 22.26
C PRO A 426 -10.10 -23.03 22.27
N PRO A 427 -11.25 -22.36 22.02
CA PRO A 427 -11.30 -20.91 22.04
C PRO A 427 -10.93 -20.38 23.43
N GLU A 428 -9.99 -19.44 23.45
CA GLU A 428 -9.50 -18.78 24.67
C GLU A 428 -10.19 -17.43 24.86
N PHE A 429 -10.56 -17.10 26.10
CA PHE A 429 -11.19 -15.83 26.41
C PHE A 429 -10.13 -14.78 26.73
N ASP A 430 -9.98 -13.79 25.86
CA ASP A 430 -9.10 -12.65 26.12
C ASP A 430 -9.76 -11.69 27.13
N MET A 431 -9.27 -11.72 28.36
CA MET A 431 -9.75 -10.89 29.48
C MET A 431 -9.61 -9.39 29.21
N ARG A 432 -8.70 -8.99 28.34
CA ARG A 432 -8.42 -7.59 28.01
C ARG A 432 -9.43 -7.02 27.01
N THR A 433 -9.82 -7.82 26.01
CA THR A 433 -10.77 -7.39 24.95
C THR A 433 -12.20 -7.84 25.23
N GLY A 434 -12.40 -8.75 26.19
CA GLY A 434 -13.70 -9.34 26.48
C GLY A 434 -14.23 -10.25 25.36
N LYS A 435 -13.37 -10.74 24.48
CA LYS A 435 -13.74 -11.57 23.33
C LYS A 435 -13.20 -12.99 23.46
N LEU A 436 -13.94 -13.95 22.91
CA LEU A 436 -13.43 -15.28 22.64
C LEU A 436 -12.53 -15.22 21.39
N VAL A 437 -11.25 -15.54 21.58
CA VAL A 437 -10.28 -15.70 20.50
C VAL A 437 -10.30 -17.17 20.09
N SER A 438 -10.74 -17.46 18.89
CA SER A 438 -10.77 -18.80 18.34
C SER A 438 -9.61 -18.98 17.37
N SER A 439 -8.71 -19.90 17.68
CA SER A 439 -7.64 -20.37 16.80
C SER A 439 -8.16 -21.50 15.92
N SER A 440 -9.31 -21.30 15.24
CA SER A 440 -9.86 -22.30 14.34
C SER A 440 -9.06 -22.32 13.04
N ARG A 441 -8.35 -23.41 12.79
CA ARG A 441 -7.79 -23.68 11.46
C ARG A 441 -8.93 -23.76 10.44
N PRO A 442 -8.83 -23.10 9.27
CA PRO A 442 -9.78 -23.32 8.20
C PRO A 442 -9.79 -24.82 7.84
N MET A 443 -10.98 -25.43 7.80
CA MET A 443 -11.12 -26.83 7.39
C MET A 443 -10.47 -27.01 6.02
N ARG A 444 -9.30 -27.68 5.98
CA ARG A 444 -8.70 -28.13 4.73
C ARG A 444 -9.53 -29.31 4.25
N LEU A 445 -10.11 -29.18 3.07
CA LEU A 445 -10.71 -30.34 2.40
C LEU A 445 -9.59 -31.36 2.14
N PRO A 446 -9.75 -32.62 2.58
CA PRO A 446 -8.72 -33.63 2.34
C PRO A 446 -8.56 -33.80 0.82
N VAL A 447 -7.34 -33.58 0.34
CA VAL A 447 -6.97 -33.85 -1.06
C VAL A 447 -7.05 -35.38 -1.24
N ARG A 448 -8.02 -35.85 -1.99
CA ARG A 448 -8.12 -37.23 -2.39
C ARG A 448 -6.97 -37.52 -3.37
N ASN A 449 -5.91 -38.15 -2.89
CA ASN A 449 -4.94 -38.80 -3.76
C ASN A 449 -5.66 -39.95 -4.48
N ASN A 450 -5.96 -39.76 -5.75
CA ASN A 450 -6.33 -40.88 -6.63
C ASN A 450 -5.06 -41.69 -6.94
N PRO A 451 -4.94 -42.93 -6.52
CA PRO A 451 -3.91 -43.79 -7.10
C PRO A 451 -4.37 -44.17 -8.52
N SER A 452 -3.54 -43.78 -9.49
CA SER A 452 -3.69 -44.17 -10.89
C SER A 452 -3.70 -45.69 -11.04
N THR A 453 -4.73 -46.15 -11.69
CA THR A 453 -4.87 -47.39 -12.49
C THR A 453 -3.61 -48.17 -12.76
N ALA A 454 -3.56 -49.39 -12.22
CA ALA A 454 -2.98 -50.53 -12.89
C ALA A 454 -4.00 -51.65 -12.79
N ALA A 455 -4.40 -52.10 -13.97
CA ALA A 455 -5.32 -53.21 -14.16
C ALA A 455 -4.71 -54.52 -13.65
N THR A 456 -5.52 -55.35 -12.98
CA THR A 456 -5.49 -56.78 -13.18
C THR A 456 -6.81 -57.39 -12.67
N GLU A 457 -7.38 -58.22 -13.53
CA GLU A 457 -8.57 -59.01 -13.34
C GLU A 457 -8.41 -60.06 -12.22
N ALA A 458 -9.42 -60.33 -11.45
CA ALA A 458 -10.00 -61.68 -11.26
C ALA A 458 -10.93 -61.78 -10.04
N ASN A 459 -12.17 -62.10 -10.32
CA ASN A 459 -13.06 -63.11 -9.72
C ASN A 459 -13.20 -63.26 -8.19
N GLY A 460 -14.47 -63.25 -7.74
CA GLY A 460 -14.92 -64.23 -6.74
C GLY A 460 -15.69 -63.65 -5.52
N ASN A 461 -17.00 -63.68 -5.64
CA ASN A 461 -18.04 -64.06 -4.66
C ASN A 461 -17.90 -63.80 -3.13
N ASN A 462 -18.82 -63.04 -2.67
CA ASN A 462 -19.84 -63.32 -1.62
C ASN A 462 -19.75 -62.48 -0.30
N PRO A 463 -20.91 -62.30 0.36
CA PRO A 463 -21.24 -61.11 1.10
C PRO A 463 -21.29 -61.36 2.62
N SER A 464 -21.04 -60.35 3.40
CA SER A 464 -21.69 -60.19 4.74
C SER A 464 -21.37 -58.84 5.37
N ASP A 465 -22.46 -58.10 5.67
CA ASP A 465 -22.78 -57.32 6.83
C ASP A 465 -21.75 -56.37 7.46
N SER A 466 -22.01 -55.10 7.32
CA SER A 466 -22.48 -54.14 8.35
C SER A 466 -22.28 -52.69 7.90
N PRO A 467 -23.18 -51.76 8.21
CA PRO A 467 -23.14 -50.38 7.67
C PRO A 467 -22.25 -49.49 8.53
N GLN A 468 -21.05 -49.21 8.04
CA GLN A 468 -20.30 -48.04 8.49
C GLN A 468 -20.85 -46.80 7.77
N GLN A 469 -21.42 -45.91 8.53
CA GLN A 469 -21.86 -44.61 8.05
C GLN A 469 -20.63 -43.77 7.69
N ASP A 470 -20.22 -43.84 6.43
CA ASP A 470 -19.34 -42.85 5.83
C ASP A 470 -20.16 -41.61 5.47
N SER A 471 -20.02 -40.57 6.27
CA SER A 471 -20.50 -39.24 5.94
C SER A 471 -19.59 -38.58 4.90
N SER A 472 -19.47 -39.15 3.72
CA SER A 472 -18.83 -38.53 2.58
C SER A 472 -19.79 -37.50 1.95
N LEU A 473 -19.41 -36.24 1.93
CA LEU A 473 -20.08 -35.17 1.17
C LEU A 473 -20.12 -35.61 -0.31
N ILE A 474 -21.26 -36.06 -0.77
CA ILE A 474 -21.49 -36.44 -2.18
C ILE A 474 -21.49 -35.15 -2.99
N LYS A 475 -20.63 -35.08 -4.00
CA LYS A 475 -20.60 -33.99 -4.99
C LYS A 475 -21.97 -33.98 -5.70
N ARG A 476 -22.77 -32.94 -5.45
CA ARG A 476 -24.08 -32.78 -6.11
C ARG A 476 -23.88 -32.32 -7.55
N THR A 477 -24.66 -32.91 -8.45
CA THR A 477 -24.80 -32.38 -9.80
C THR A 477 -25.55 -31.04 -9.77
N ILE A 478 -25.17 -30.12 -10.67
CA ILE A 478 -25.79 -28.79 -10.77
C ILE A 478 -27.29 -29.02 -11.06
N GLY A 479 -28.16 -28.54 -10.15
CA GLY A 479 -29.62 -28.70 -10.26
C GLY A 479 -30.27 -29.68 -9.27
N GLU A 480 -29.50 -30.48 -8.52
CA GLU A 480 -30.07 -31.40 -7.52
C GLU A 480 -30.50 -30.67 -6.23
N LEU A 481 -31.74 -30.91 -5.82
CA LEU A 481 -32.32 -30.40 -4.58
C LEU A 481 -31.62 -31.00 -3.35
N ALA A 482 -31.48 -30.18 -2.31
CA ALA A 482 -30.99 -30.65 -1.03
C ALA A 482 -31.89 -31.79 -0.50
N SER A 483 -31.37 -33.01 -0.40
CA SER A 483 -32.10 -34.16 0.14
C SER A 483 -31.53 -34.57 1.50
N ILE A 484 -32.42 -34.92 2.43
CA ILE A 484 -32.09 -35.53 3.71
C ILE A 484 -32.56 -36.99 3.62
N ASN A 485 -31.66 -37.95 3.76
CA ASN A 485 -31.94 -39.40 3.60
C ASN A 485 -32.65 -39.77 2.26
N GLY A 486 -32.23 -39.11 1.16
CA GLY A 486 -32.81 -39.39 -0.16
C GLY A 486 -34.16 -38.73 -0.47
N VAL A 487 -34.72 -37.99 0.48
CA VAL A 487 -35.99 -37.24 0.29
C VAL A 487 -35.68 -35.75 0.17
N ALA A 488 -36.22 -35.11 -0.87
CA ALA A 488 -36.07 -33.66 -1.07
C ALA A 488 -36.56 -32.88 0.14
N SER A 489 -35.73 -31.92 0.63
CA SER A 489 -36.12 -31.08 1.75
C SER A 489 -37.32 -30.20 1.35
N PRO A 490 -38.45 -30.22 2.08
CA PRO A 490 -39.61 -29.38 1.79
C PRO A 490 -39.29 -27.89 1.76
N GLY A 491 -38.33 -27.45 2.58
CA GLY A 491 -37.86 -26.06 2.59
C GLY A 491 -37.06 -25.68 1.34
N ALA A 492 -36.27 -26.60 0.78
CA ALA A 492 -35.53 -26.38 -0.46
C ALA A 492 -36.48 -26.33 -1.67
N GLU A 493 -37.53 -27.13 -1.65
CA GLU A 493 -38.56 -27.15 -2.69
C GLU A 493 -39.43 -25.86 -2.64
N PHE A 494 -39.78 -25.40 -1.45
CA PHE A 494 -40.50 -24.13 -1.25
C PHE A 494 -39.67 -22.93 -1.72
N LEU A 495 -38.39 -22.88 -1.36
CA LEU A 495 -37.50 -21.81 -1.79
C LEU A 495 -37.28 -21.81 -3.31
N ARG A 496 -37.27 -22.97 -3.96
CA ARG A 496 -37.19 -23.09 -5.42
C ARG A 496 -38.43 -22.61 -6.10
N SER A 497 -39.62 -22.98 -5.59
CA SER A 497 -40.91 -22.57 -6.15
C SER A 497 -41.19 -21.08 -5.93
N GLY A 498 -40.67 -20.48 -4.86
CA GLY A 498 -40.84 -19.07 -4.54
C GLY A 498 -39.85 -18.11 -5.23
N ARG A 499 -38.82 -18.60 -5.89
CA ARG A 499 -37.84 -17.77 -6.58
C ARG A 499 -38.28 -17.43 -7.99
N THR A 500 -38.44 -16.13 -8.28
CA THR A 500 -38.68 -15.61 -9.63
C THR A 500 -37.41 -15.61 -10.50
N TRP A 501 -36.20 -15.68 -9.88
CA TRP A 501 -34.92 -15.83 -10.56
C TRP A 501 -34.27 -17.15 -10.16
N GLN A 502 -34.03 -18.02 -11.13
CA GLN A 502 -33.49 -19.35 -10.92
C GLN A 502 -31.98 -19.45 -11.14
N GLY A 503 -31.28 -18.35 -11.29
CA GLY A 503 -29.88 -18.29 -11.65
C GLY A 503 -29.68 -18.26 -13.16
N LEU A 504 -28.44 -18.16 -13.62
CA LEU A 504 -28.06 -18.51 -14.98
C LEU A 504 -28.17 -20.03 -15.10
N GLY A 505 -29.38 -20.51 -15.33
CA GLY A 505 -29.64 -21.91 -15.55
C GLY A 505 -28.93 -22.36 -16.81
N THR A 506 -28.27 -23.50 -16.73
CA THR A 506 -27.78 -24.23 -17.89
C THR A 506 -28.90 -25.06 -18.52
N ASP A 507 -30.09 -24.49 -18.64
CA ASP A 507 -31.15 -25.06 -19.45
C ASP A 507 -30.82 -24.75 -20.91
N PHE A 508 -29.81 -25.46 -21.41
CA PHE A 508 -29.60 -25.59 -22.84
C PHE A 508 -30.62 -26.61 -23.36
N ASP A 509 -31.91 -26.29 -23.34
CA ASP A 509 -32.87 -26.91 -24.21
C ASP A 509 -32.48 -26.55 -25.64
N ASN A 510 -32.36 -27.55 -26.48
CA ASN A 510 -31.86 -27.50 -27.86
C ASN A 510 -32.71 -26.68 -28.82
N GLU A 511 -33.65 -25.89 -28.33
CA GLU A 511 -34.36 -24.85 -29.05
C GLU A 511 -33.89 -23.48 -28.58
N ALA A 512 -32.68 -23.11 -29.03
CA ALA A 512 -32.25 -21.72 -28.94
C ALA A 512 -33.26 -20.83 -29.66
N SER A 513 -33.99 -20.02 -28.90
CA SER A 513 -34.78 -18.93 -29.45
C SER A 513 -33.87 -18.05 -30.31
N THR A 514 -33.99 -18.18 -31.64
CA THR A 514 -33.30 -17.35 -32.62
C THR A 514 -33.91 -15.96 -32.77
N LEU A 515 -34.95 -15.65 -31.98
CA LEU A 515 -35.55 -14.33 -31.91
C LEU A 515 -34.72 -13.45 -31.00
N VAL A 516 -33.91 -12.58 -31.60
CA VAL A 516 -33.32 -11.43 -30.92
C VAL A 516 -34.45 -10.47 -30.59
N GLU A 517 -34.95 -10.52 -29.36
CA GLU A 517 -35.82 -9.47 -28.85
C GLU A 517 -35.00 -8.22 -28.68
N GLU A 518 -35.41 -7.11 -29.30
CA GLU A 518 -34.85 -5.79 -29.01
C GLU A 518 -35.00 -5.53 -27.50
N GLY A 519 -33.90 -5.65 -26.77
CA GLY A 519 -33.80 -5.23 -25.39
C GLY A 519 -34.22 -3.77 -25.29
N ARG A 520 -35.05 -3.43 -24.32
CA ARG A 520 -35.38 -2.03 -23.99
C ARG A 520 -34.08 -1.26 -24.01
N SER A 521 -33.99 -0.22 -24.86
CA SER A 521 -32.80 0.60 -25.03
C SER A 521 -32.26 0.97 -23.64
N GLY A 522 -31.07 0.46 -23.27
CA GLY A 522 -30.48 0.52 -21.94
C GLY A 522 -30.00 1.90 -21.49
N VAL A 523 -30.62 2.95 -21.96
CA VAL A 523 -30.51 4.29 -21.38
C VAL A 523 -31.64 4.41 -20.36
N ALA A 524 -31.27 4.40 -19.08
CA ALA A 524 -32.18 4.74 -17.99
C ALA A 524 -32.66 6.19 -18.21
N ARG A 525 -33.68 6.39 -19.02
CA ARG A 525 -34.39 7.66 -19.16
C ARG A 525 -35.41 7.74 -18.06
N GLY A 526 -35.09 8.58 -17.06
CA GLY A 526 -36.06 9.24 -16.19
C GLY A 526 -36.98 8.30 -15.45
N TYR A 527 -36.62 7.98 -14.21
CA TYR A 527 -37.63 7.69 -13.22
C TYR A 527 -38.48 8.96 -13.10
N GLN A 528 -39.70 8.96 -13.67
CA GLN A 528 -40.71 9.94 -13.32
C GLN A 528 -41.13 9.67 -11.87
N VAL A 529 -40.57 10.43 -10.95
CA VAL A 529 -41.09 10.55 -9.59
C VAL A 529 -42.40 11.26 -9.70
N GLY A 530 -43.48 10.54 -9.34
CA GLY A 530 -44.85 10.86 -9.59
C GLY A 530 -45.25 12.32 -9.41
N GLU A 531 -45.76 12.91 -10.49
CA GLU A 531 -46.73 14.01 -10.40
C GLU A 531 -48.07 13.42 -9.99
N SER A 532 -48.43 13.70 -8.75
CA SER A 532 -49.80 13.48 -8.26
C SER A 532 -50.76 14.36 -9.06
N SER A 533 -51.49 13.75 -9.99
CA SER A 533 -52.68 14.38 -10.57
C SER A 533 -53.68 14.74 -9.47
N ARG A 534 -53.82 16.04 -9.22
CA ARG A 534 -55.01 16.59 -8.55
C ARG A 534 -56.18 16.57 -9.54
N HIS A 535 -57.17 15.85 -9.20
CA HIS A 535 -58.58 16.19 -9.41
C HIS A 535 -59.35 15.90 -8.13
#